data_6abe7013efca9e97bb88c76191872eca
#
_entry.id   6abe7013efca9e97bb88c76191872eca
#
_cell.length_a   1.000
_cell.length_b   1.000
_cell.length_c   1.000
_cell.angle_alpha   90.00
_cell.angle_beta   90.00
_cell.angle_gamma   90.00
#
_symmetry.space_group_name_H-M   'P 1'
#
loop_
_entity.id
_entity.type
_entity.pdbx_description
1 polymer ?
#
loop_
_entity_poly.entity_id
_entity_poly.type
_entity_poly.pdbx_seq_one_letter_code
_entity_poly.pdbx_strand_id
1 'polypeptide(L)' 'MPSVLEQKFKITFTIPLKHEREVQSYLEQNLGGRTYYLHSQVGGKHWAIAKNYYSQNINVSVDDEALASFITLKFL' A
#
# COMPACT_ATOMS: atom_id res chain seq x y z
N MET A 1 8.17 -15.42 15.19
CA MET A 1 8.27 -13.96 15.13
C MET A 1 7.93 -13.49 13.73
N PRO A 2 7.01 -12.56 13.56
CA PRO A 2 6.66 -12.12 12.21
C PRO A 2 7.80 -11.32 11.57
N SER A 3 8.00 -11.53 10.28
CA SER A 3 8.92 -10.72 9.49
C SER A 3 8.25 -9.40 9.13
N VAL A 4 9.04 -8.48 8.54
CA VAL A 4 8.45 -7.23 8.03
C VAL A 4 7.37 -7.50 7.01
N LEU A 5 7.46 -8.61 6.27
CA LEU A 5 6.48 -8.97 5.26
C LEU A 5 5.18 -9.49 5.85
N GLU A 6 5.18 -9.80 7.13
CA GLU A 6 4.02 -10.34 7.81
C GLU A 6 3.34 -9.32 8.73
N GLN A 7 3.72 -8.05 8.59
CA GLN A 7 3.07 -6.98 9.34
C GLN A 7 1.58 -6.96 9.03
N LYS A 8 0.79 -6.82 10.08
CA LYS A 8 -0.66 -6.75 9.93
C LYS A 8 -1.11 -5.30 9.99
N PHE A 9 -1.86 -4.91 8.98
CA PHE A 9 -2.48 -3.59 8.93
C PHE A 9 -3.99 -3.74 9.05
N LYS A 10 -4.66 -2.68 9.46
CA LYS A 10 -6.10 -2.71 9.70
C LYS A 10 -6.89 -3.05 8.44
N ILE A 11 -6.49 -2.49 7.31
CA ILE A 11 -7.28 -2.56 6.09
C ILE A 11 -6.37 -2.90 4.92
N THR A 12 -6.82 -3.84 4.09
CA THR A 12 -6.16 -4.16 2.82
C THR A 12 -7.18 -4.04 1.72
N PHE A 13 -6.81 -3.38 0.62
CA PHE A 13 -7.68 -3.22 -0.54
C PHE A 13 -6.86 -3.28 -1.82
N THR A 14 -7.55 -3.42 -2.95
CA THR A 14 -6.92 -3.63 -4.25
C THR A 14 -7.16 -2.41 -5.14
N ILE A 15 -6.09 -1.96 -5.79
CA ILE A 15 -6.11 -0.82 -6.73
C ILE A 15 -5.42 -1.27 -8.01
N PRO A 16 -5.85 -0.81 -9.20
CA PRO A 16 -5.14 -1.14 -10.44
C PRO A 16 -3.67 -0.74 -10.40
N LEU A 17 -2.82 -1.58 -10.98
CA LEU A 17 -1.37 -1.38 -10.99
C LEU A 17 -0.95 -0.04 -11.60
N LYS A 18 -1.70 0.47 -12.56
CA LYS A 18 -1.39 1.75 -13.21
C LYS A 18 -1.36 2.94 -12.27
N HIS A 19 -1.98 2.82 -11.09
CA HIS A 19 -2.02 3.88 -10.09
C HIS A 19 -0.95 3.73 -9.01
N GLU A 20 -0.05 2.76 -9.14
CA GLU A 20 0.91 2.41 -8.09
C GLU A 20 1.74 3.60 -7.64
N ARG A 21 2.27 4.39 -8.56
CA ARG A 21 3.12 5.53 -8.21
C ARG A 21 2.37 6.60 -7.46
N GLU A 22 1.16 6.91 -7.89
CA GLU A 22 0.35 7.93 -7.24
C GLU A 22 -0.08 7.50 -5.85
N VAL A 23 -0.48 6.24 -5.70
CA VAL A 23 -0.87 5.68 -4.41
C VAL A 23 0.33 5.70 -3.46
N GLN A 24 1.50 5.25 -3.92
CA GLN A 24 2.69 5.24 -3.09
C GLN A 24 3.06 6.65 -2.63
N SER A 25 3.06 7.62 -3.54
CA SER A 25 3.38 9.00 -3.21
C SER A 25 2.42 9.55 -2.17
N TYR A 26 1.13 9.26 -2.33
CA TYR A 26 0.11 9.72 -1.40
C TYR A 26 0.31 9.12 -0.01
N LEU A 27 0.63 7.83 0.05
CA LEU A 27 0.88 7.17 1.33
C LEU A 27 2.14 7.71 2.00
N GLU A 28 3.20 7.95 1.24
CA GLU A 28 4.42 8.52 1.80
C GLU A 28 4.19 9.91 2.37
N GLN A 29 3.39 10.72 1.70
CA GLN A 29 3.09 12.07 2.16
C GLN A 29 2.21 12.10 3.41
N ASN A 30 1.34 11.12 3.57
CA ASN A 30 0.37 11.12 4.67
C ASN A 30 0.77 10.23 5.84
N LEU A 31 1.51 9.16 5.58
CA LEU A 31 1.83 8.16 6.60
C LEU A 31 3.34 7.99 6.81
N GLY A 32 4.15 8.78 6.12
CA GLY A 32 5.60 8.71 6.26
C GLY A 32 6.27 7.93 5.15
N GLY A 33 7.57 8.14 4.98
CA GLY A 33 8.35 7.58 3.89
C GLY A 33 8.55 6.07 4.01
N ARG A 34 9.18 5.52 2.98
CA ARG A 34 9.49 4.10 2.91
C ARG A 34 10.49 3.70 3.99
N THR A 35 10.25 2.54 4.60
CA THR A 35 11.20 1.92 5.51
C THR A 35 11.82 0.67 4.91
N TYR A 36 11.21 0.10 3.87
CA TYR A 36 11.78 -1.03 3.16
C TYR A 36 11.33 -1.02 1.69
N TYR A 37 12.14 -1.66 0.86
CA TYR A 37 11.84 -1.85 -0.56
C TYR A 37 12.33 -3.24 -0.96
N LEU A 38 11.39 -4.10 -1.32
CA LEU A 38 11.68 -5.46 -1.79
C LEU A 38 11.14 -5.59 -3.21
N HIS A 39 11.52 -6.66 -3.90
CA HIS A 39 11.27 -6.85 -5.33
C HIS A 39 9.87 -6.41 -5.80
N SER A 40 8.83 -6.91 -5.17
CA SER A 40 7.46 -6.58 -5.55
C SER A 40 6.68 -5.91 -4.42
N GLN A 41 7.38 -5.49 -3.37
CA GLN A 41 6.76 -4.92 -2.20
C GLN A 41 7.52 -3.69 -1.73
N VAL A 42 6.77 -2.71 -1.26
CA VAL A 42 7.34 -1.50 -0.67
C VAL A 42 6.44 -1.11 0.51
N GLY A 43 7.03 -0.56 1.53
CA GLY A 43 6.23 -0.17 2.67
C GLY A 43 6.92 0.78 3.59
N GLY A 44 6.14 1.39 4.45
CA GLY A 44 6.59 2.23 5.52
C GLY A 44 6.09 1.68 6.85
N LYS A 45 6.12 2.52 7.86
CA LYS A 45 5.73 2.12 9.21
C LYS A 45 4.23 1.83 9.31
N HIS A 46 3.41 2.56 8.55
CA HIS A 46 1.96 2.47 8.67
C HIS A 46 1.25 2.11 7.36
N TRP A 47 1.99 1.66 6.36
CA TRP A 47 1.42 1.31 5.07
C TRP A 47 2.31 0.30 4.35
N ALA A 48 1.71 -0.42 3.40
CA ALA A 48 2.46 -1.33 2.54
C ALA A 48 1.74 -1.47 1.21
N ILE A 49 2.51 -1.73 0.16
CA ILE A 49 2.01 -2.01 -1.19
C ILE A 49 2.68 -3.29 -1.68
N ALA A 50 1.86 -4.24 -2.12
CA ALA A 50 2.35 -5.46 -2.77
C ALA A 50 1.84 -5.47 -4.21
N LYS A 51 2.75 -5.60 -5.17
CA LYS A 51 2.41 -5.58 -6.60
C LYS A 51 2.13 -6.98 -7.11
N ASN A 52 1.06 -7.12 -7.87
CA ASN A 52 0.75 -8.37 -8.55
C ASN A 52 0.71 -8.11 -10.05
N TYR A 53 1.78 -8.50 -10.74
CA TYR A 53 1.90 -8.23 -12.17
C TYR A 53 0.99 -9.13 -13.02
N TYR A 54 0.61 -10.28 -12.50
CA TYR A 54 -0.31 -11.16 -13.23
C TYR A 54 -1.72 -10.58 -13.31
N SER A 55 -2.22 -10.09 -12.18
CA SER A 55 -3.57 -9.53 -12.13
C SER A 55 -3.59 -8.05 -12.52
N GLN A 56 -2.42 -7.41 -12.68
CA GLN A 56 -2.29 -5.99 -12.97
C GLN A 56 -2.89 -5.13 -11.86
N ASN A 57 -2.73 -5.58 -10.62
CA ASN A 57 -3.25 -4.90 -9.44
C ASN A 57 -2.17 -4.74 -8.38
N ILE A 58 -2.43 -3.84 -7.45
CA ILE A 58 -1.64 -3.73 -6.23
C ILE A 58 -2.54 -3.96 -5.04
N ASN A 59 -2.00 -4.60 -4.00
CA ASN A 59 -2.67 -4.72 -2.72
C ASN A 59 -2.10 -3.66 -1.79
N VAL A 60 -2.97 -2.76 -1.34
CA VAL A 60 -2.58 -1.65 -0.47
C VAL A 60 -3.07 -1.93 0.93
N SER A 61 -2.17 -1.85 1.90
CA SER A 61 -2.49 -2.08 3.31
C SER A 61 -2.17 -0.83 4.11
N VAL A 62 -3.11 -0.37 4.91
CA VAL A 62 -2.95 0.84 5.72
C VAL A 62 -3.60 0.68 7.08
N ASP A 63 -3.17 1.50 8.03
CA ASP A 63 -3.75 1.52 9.37
C ASP A 63 -4.88 2.54 9.53
N ASP A 64 -5.06 3.42 8.57
CA ASP A 64 -6.01 4.52 8.65
C ASP A 64 -7.23 4.26 7.76
N GLU A 65 -8.39 4.07 8.38
CA GLU A 65 -9.63 3.77 7.65
C GLU A 65 -10.08 4.91 6.75
N ALA A 66 -9.96 6.14 7.22
CA ALA A 66 -10.36 7.29 6.42
C ALA A 66 -9.48 7.42 5.18
N LEU A 67 -8.19 7.19 5.33
CA LEU A 67 -7.26 7.23 4.22
C LEU A 67 -7.53 6.10 3.22
N ALA A 68 -7.84 4.91 3.71
CA ALA A 68 -8.19 3.77 2.87
C ALA A 68 -9.42 4.09 2.03
N SER A 69 -10.45 4.66 2.65
CA SER A 69 -11.67 5.04 1.94
C SER A 69 -11.40 6.09 0.88
N PHE A 70 -10.61 7.09 1.22
CA PHE A 70 -10.25 8.16 0.29
C PHE A 70 -9.52 7.61 -0.94
N ILE A 71 -8.53 6.76 -0.73
CA ILE A 71 -7.76 6.18 -1.83
C ILE A 71 -8.64 5.29 -2.69
N THR A 72 -9.48 4.48 -2.07
CA THR A 72 -10.39 3.61 -2.80
C THR A 72 -11.30 4.42 -3.73
N LEU A 73 -11.89 5.48 -3.22
CA LEU A 73 -12.77 6.32 -4.02
C LEU A 73 -12.04 7.07 -5.12
N LYS A 74 -10.79 7.46 -4.87
CA LYS A 74 -10.03 8.25 -5.83
C LYS A 74 -9.51 7.40 -7.00
N PHE A 75 -9.11 6.16 -6.75
CA PHE A 75 -8.39 5.35 -7.73
C PHE A 75 -9.16 4.13 -8.26
N LEU A 76 -10.39 3.97 -7.88
CA LEU A 76 -11.22 2.91 -8.45
C LEU A 76 -11.87 3.32 -9.75
#